data_b4039a265db9abca1e7e154a92fffa81
#
_entry.id   b4039a265db9abca1e7e154a92fffa81
#
_cell.length_a   1.000
_cell.length_b   1.000
_cell.length_c   1.000
_cell.angle_alpha   90.00
_cell.angle_beta   90.00
_cell.angle_gamma   90.00
#
_symmetry.space_group_name_H-M   'P 1'
#
loop_
_entity.id
_entity.type
_entity.pdbx_description
1 polymer ?
#
loop_
_entity_poly.entity_id
_entity_poly.type
_entity_poly.pdbx_seq_one_letter_code
_entity_poly.pdbx_strand_id
1 'polypeptide(L)'
;VLGLGTWRMGEAASRRVAEVAAVRSAIAMGYRLIDTAEMYGEGGAETVVGEAVAGAIRAGEVTRDELFIVSKVYPHNASRKGTLAACDRSRSRLGLDHIDLYLLHWRGQYPLRETCSAMQALVADKCIAHWGVSNFDTDDMEQVLAVQNEPGAAHGDAMGCAANQVYYSLSARGPEFGLLPWQRAHRIALMAYSPIDQGALAAEPVLSAVGNRHRASAAQVALAWILAQDGVVAIPKAVRETHLRENLAAAEIELTAKDMAELQRRFPPPRRKTLLQVR
;
A
#
# COMPACT_ATOMS: atom_id res chain seq x y z
N VAL A 1 -10.97 -0.71 0.46
CA VAL A 1 -10.21 -1.88 0.94
C VAL A 1 -9.19 -1.43 1.98
N LEU A 2 -9.08 -2.18 3.10
CA LEU A 2 -8.11 -1.94 4.16
C LEU A 2 -7.06 -3.07 4.17
N GLY A 3 -5.78 -2.71 4.18
CA GLY A 3 -4.65 -3.62 4.36
C GLY A 3 -3.83 -3.29 5.60
N LEU A 4 -2.80 -4.08 5.85
CA LEU A 4 -1.80 -3.87 6.90
C LEU A 4 -0.48 -3.42 6.29
N GLY A 5 0.04 -2.25 6.68
CA GLY A 5 1.40 -1.82 6.38
C GLY A 5 2.41 -2.36 7.39
N THR A 6 3.61 -2.67 6.95
CA THR A 6 4.68 -3.23 7.80
C THR A 6 5.92 -2.34 7.92
N TRP A 7 5.83 -1.07 7.53
CA TRP A 7 6.94 -0.13 7.67
C TRP A 7 7.47 -0.09 9.12
N ARG A 8 8.79 -0.10 9.27
CA ARG A 8 9.53 -0.24 10.55
C ARG A 8 9.36 -1.58 11.27
N MET A 9 8.83 -2.61 10.64
CA MET A 9 8.97 -3.98 11.14
C MET A 9 10.30 -4.58 10.67
N GLY A 10 10.81 -5.54 11.40
CA GLY A 10 12.04 -6.26 11.07
C GLY A 10 13.34 -5.47 11.27
N GLU A 11 13.32 -4.24 11.82
CA GLU A 11 14.49 -3.44 12.09
C GLU A 11 15.32 -3.90 13.32
N ALA A 12 14.66 -4.58 14.25
CA ALA A 12 15.30 -5.03 15.48
C ALA A 12 14.91 -6.47 15.82
N ALA A 13 15.93 -7.34 15.98
CA ALA A 13 15.72 -8.75 16.32
C ALA A 13 14.88 -8.94 17.58
N SER A 14 15.02 -8.05 18.57
CA SER A 14 14.26 -8.11 19.84
C SER A 14 12.74 -7.89 19.66
N ARG A 15 12.29 -7.26 18.56
CA ARG A 15 10.87 -7.01 18.26
C ARG A 15 10.25 -8.07 17.36
N ARG A 16 11.07 -8.90 16.70
CA ARG A 16 10.63 -9.84 15.66
C ARG A 16 9.47 -10.72 16.10
N VAL A 17 9.58 -11.35 17.27
CA VAL A 17 8.52 -12.25 17.80
C VAL A 17 7.18 -11.52 17.96
N ALA A 18 7.21 -10.30 18.51
CA ALA A 18 6.01 -9.49 18.69
C ALA A 18 5.45 -9.00 17.35
N GLU A 19 6.30 -8.67 16.37
CA GLU A 19 5.89 -8.24 15.04
C GLU A 19 5.28 -9.39 14.22
N VAL A 20 5.86 -10.60 14.28
CA VAL A 20 5.28 -11.81 13.68
C VAL A 20 3.91 -12.12 14.31
N ALA A 21 3.81 -12.04 15.63
CA ALA A 21 2.54 -12.24 16.33
C ALA A 21 1.48 -11.20 15.92
N ALA A 22 1.87 -9.93 15.75
CA ALA A 22 0.96 -8.87 15.32
C ALA A 22 0.42 -9.10 13.89
N VAL A 23 1.29 -9.48 12.94
CA VAL A 23 0.85 -9.80 11.56
C VAL A 23 -0.06 -11.01 11.57
N ARG A 24 0.25 -12.04 12.36
CA ARG A 24 -0.59 -13.23 12.49
C ARG A 24 -1.95 -12.91 13.12
N SER A 25 -1.99 -12.09 14.18
CA SER A 25 -3.23 -11.59 14.76
C SER A 25 -4.07 -10.79 13.74
N ALA A 26 -3.43 -9.98 12.89
CA ALA A 26 -4.12 -9.27 11.83
C ALA A 26 -4.80 -10.26 10.84
N ILE A 27 -4.09 -11.30 10.40
CA ILE A 27 -4.65 -12.34 9.53
C ILE A 27 -5.86 -13.01 10.19
N ALA A 28 -5.75 -13.39 11.46
CA ALA A 28 -6.83 -14.02 12.24
C ALA A 28 -8.04 -13.09 12.40
N MET A 29 -7.83 -11.75 12.46
CA MET A 29 -8.89 -10.75 12.49
C MET A 29 -9.56 -10.49 11.13
N GLY A 30 -9.04 -11.03 10.02
CA GLY A 30 -9.60 -10.86 8.69
C GLY A 30 -8.84 -9.91 7.76
N TYR A 31 -7.66 -9.42 8.14
CA TYR A 31 -6.79 -8.75 7.16
C TYR A 31 -6.38 -9.74 6.07
N ARG A 32 -6.49 -9.30 4.83
CA ARG A 32 -6.12 -10.13 3.67
C ARG A 32 -5.04 -9.47 2.80
N LEU A 33 -4.93 -8.15 2.81
CA LEU A 33 -3.88 -7.40 2.13
C LEU A 33 -2.78 -7.01 3.13
N ILE A 34 -1.52 -7.41 2.85
CA ILE A 34 -0.34 -7.08 3.67
C ILE A 34 0.71 -6.42 2.77
N ASP A 35 1.10 -5.19 3.12
CA ASP A 35 2.08 -4.38 2.39
C ASP A 35 3.42 -4.38 3.11
N THR A 36 4.47 -4.79 2.40
CA THR A 36 5.86 -4.78 2.84
C THR A 36 6.79 -4.24 1.75
N ALA A 37 8.11 -4.27 1.96
CA ALA A 37 9.12 -3.89 0.98
C ALA A 37 10.50 -4.46 1.33
N GLU A 38 11.37 -4.70 0.33
CA GLU A 38 12.76 -5.08 0.59
C GLU A 38 13.55 -4.02 1.38
N MET A 39 13.16 -2.73 1.27
CA MET A 39 13.77 -1.65 2.03
C MET A 39 13.47 -1.73 3.54
N TYR A 40 12.31 -2.28 3.94
CA TYR A 40 11.90 -2.24 5.34
C TYR A 40 12.73 -3.20 6.19
N GLY A 41 13.58 -2.63 7.06
CA GLY A 41 14.51 -3.39 7.87
C GLY A 41 15.47 -4.26 7.03
N GLU A 42 15.90 -3.77 5.84
CA GLU A 42 16.78 -4.50 4.92
C GLU A 42 16.26 -5.91 4.59
N GLY A 43 14.94 -6.02 4.35
CA GLY A 43 14.23 -7.28 4.10
C GLY A 43 13.72 -7.97 5.37
N GLY A 44 13.98 -7.41 6.54
CA GLY A 44 13.50 -7.94 7.81
C GLY A 44 11.98 -7.94 7.91
N ALA A 45 11.30 -6.92 7.36
CA ALA A 45 9.84 -6.89 7.33
C ALA A 45 9.24 -7.99 6.45
N GLU A 46 9.86 -8.28 5.30
CA GLU A 46 9.44 -9.42 4.45
C GLU A 46 9.59 -10.74 5.18
N THR A 47 10.67 -10.91 5.95
CA THR A 47 10.87 -12.12 6.76
C THR A 47 9.82 -12.25 7.87
N VAL A 48 9.46 -11.14 8.55
CA VAL A 48 8.38 -11.10 9.55
C VAL A 48 7.05 -11.52 8.93
N VAL A 49 6.73 -10.96 7.76
CA VAL A 49 5.50 -11.32 7.02
C VAL A 49 5.51 -12.80 6.62
N GLY A 50 6.62 -13.29 6.06
CA GLY A 50 6.76 -14.68 5.63
C GLY A 50 6.56 -15.67 6.79
N GLU A 51 7.16 -15.42 7.95
CA GLU A 51 6.97 -16.24 9.15
C GLU A 51 5.52 -16.25 9.64
N ALA A 52 4.87 -15.07 9.66
CA ALA A 52 3.50 -14.93 10.09
C ALA A 52 2.54 -15.66 9.14
N VAL A 53 2.68 -15.47 7.83
CA VAL A 53 1.89 -16.12 6.78
C VAL A 53 2.05 -17.64 6.85
N ALA A 54 3.29 -18.13 6.88
CA ALA A 54 3.56 -19.56 6.99
C ALA A 54 2.97 -20.16 8.28
N GLY A 55 3.02 -19.41 9.38
CA GLY A 55 2.42 -19.81 10.67
C GLY A 55 0.90 -19.91 10.59
N ALA A 56 0.23 -18.93 9.99
CA ALA A 56 -1.22 -18.88 9.81
C ALA A 56 -1.71 -20.02 8.88
N ILE A 57 -1.03 -20.25 7.76
CA ILE A 57 -1.36 -21.34 6.82
C ILE A 57 -1.21 -22.71 7.51
N ARG A 58 -0.08 -22.96 8.21
CA ARG A 58 0.12 -24.23 8.94
C ARG A 58 -0.92 -24.47 10.02
N ALA A 59 -1.46 -23.41 10.63
CA ALA A 59 -2.51 -23.52 11.64
C ALA A 59 -3.92 -23.65 11.03
N GLY A 60 -4.07 -23.57 9.70
CA GLY A 60 -5.37 -23.61 9.04
C GLY A 60 -6.22 -22.34 9.23
N GLU A 61 -5.59 -21.23 9.63
CA GLU A 61 -6.27 -19.94 9.86
C GLU A 61 -6.61 -19.23 8.54
N VAL A 62 -5.85 -19.51 7.48
CA VAL A 62 -5.99 -18.92 6.15
C VAL A 62 -5.30 -19.81 5.12
N THR A 63 -5.76 -19.76 3.87
CA THR A 63 -5.04 -20.32 2.71
C THR A 63 -4.19 -19.24 2.02
N ARG A 64 -3.21 -19.66 1.20
CA ARG A 64 -2.37 -18.71 0.45
C ARG A 64 -3.21 -17.83 -0.49
N ASP A 65 -4.20 -18.41 -1.14
CA ASP A 65 -5.04 -17.74 -2.15
C ASP A 65 -5.99 -16.69 -1.54
N GLU A 66 -6.21 -16.73 -0.23
CA GLU A 66 -6.98 -15.70 0.47
C GLU A 66 -6.15 -14.46 0.81
N LEU A 67 -4.82 -14.54 0.69
CA LEU A 67 -3.91 -13.45 1.02
C LEU A 67 -3.44 -12.70 -0.22
N PHE A 68 -3.35 -11.37 -0.12
CA PHE A 68 -2.80 -10.48 -1.12
C PHE A 68 -1.55 -9.79 -0.55
N ILE A 69 -0.38 -10.27 -0.95
CA ILE A 69 0.91 -9.82 -0.43
C ILE A 69 1.53 -8.82 -1.42
N VAL A 70 1.85 -7.64 -0.91
CA VAL A 70 2.50 -6.57 -1.66
C VAL A 70 3.93 -6.41 -1.20
N SER A 71 4.89 -6.38 -2.13
CA SER A 71 6.26 -5.97 -1.83
C SER A 71 6.79 -5.00 -2.89
N LYS A 72 8.00 -4.47 -2.69
CA LYS A 72 8.53 -3.37 -3.51
C LYS A 72 10.03 -3.56 -3.78
N VAL A 73 10.43 -3.34 -5.04
CA VAL A 73 11.84 -3.25 -5.39
C VAL A 73 12.42 -1.88 -5.04
N TYR A 74 13.58 -1.88 -4.41
CA TYR A 74 14.34 -0.67 -4.12
C TYR A 74 14.84 -0.03 -5.44
N PRO A 75 14.76 1.30 -5.63
CA PRO A 75 15.14 1.96 -6.89
C PRO A 75 16.57 1.69 -7.35
N HIS A 76 17.52 1.47 -6.45
CA HIS A 76 18.90 1.11 -6.83
C HIS A 76 19.02 -0.32 -7.40
N ASN A 77 17.99 -1.14 -7.25
CA ASN A 77 17.86 -2.46 -7.87
C ASN A 77 16.96 -2.45 -9.12
N ALA A 78 16.49 -1.27 -9.58
CA ALA A 78 15.45 -1.15 -10.60
C ALA A 78 15.95 -1.31 -12.06
N SER A 79 17.21 -1.72 -12.31
CA SER A 79 17.61 -2.21 -13.62
C SER A 79 16.87 -3.51 -13.96
N ARG A 80 16.79 -3.89 -15.22
CA ARG A 80 16.12 -5.14 -15.62
C ARG A 80 16.64 -6.35 -14.84
N LYS A 81 17.97 -6.55 -14.80
CA LYS A 81 18.59 -7.66 -14.06
C LYS A 81 18.39 -7.52 -12.55
N GLY A 82 18.50 -6.30 -12.02
CA GLY A 82 18.37 -6.01 -10.60
C GLY A 82 16.96 -6.27 -10.10
N THR A 83 15.92 -5.89 -10.85
CA THR A 83 14.51 -6.11 -10.49
C THR A 83 14.18 -7.60 -10.40
N LEU A 84 14.64 -8.41 -11.38
CA LEU A 84 14.47 -9.86 -11.35
C LEU A 84 15.11 -10.47 -10.09
N ALA A 85 16.38 -10.14 -9.83
CA ALA A 85 17.10 -10.65 -8.68
C ALA A 85 16.52 -10.14 -7.34
N ALA A 86 16.01 -8.91 -7.28
CA ALA A 86 15.35 -8.38 -6.09
C ALA A 86 14.03 -9.11 -5.79
N CYS A 87 13.24 -9.41 -6.82
CA CYS A 87 12.01 -10.20 -6.68
C CYS A 87 12.29 -11.60 -6.12
N ASP A 88 13.32 -12.28 -6.62
CA ASP A 88 13.71 -13.60 -6.10
C ASP A 88 14.13 -13.55 -4.63
N ARG A 89 14.88 -12.51 -4.22
CA ARG A 89 15.22 -12.30 -2.80
C ARG A 89 13.98 -12.03 -1.96
N SER A 90 13.05 -11.20 -2.45
CA SER A 90 11.78 -10.90 -1.76
C SER A 90 10.93 -12.15 -1.59
N ARG A 91 10.75 -12.96 -2.64
CA ARG A 91 10.02 -14.23 -2.58
C ARG A 91 10.66 -15.20 -1.59
N SER A 92 11.99 -15.29 -1.59
CA SER A 92 12.73 -16.15 -0.66
C SER A 92 12.53 -15.72 0.80
N ARG A 93 12.59 -14.41 1.12
CA ARG A 93 12.34 -13.89 2.47
C ARG A 93 10.89 -14.08 2.92
N LEU A 94 9.95 -13.90 2.00
CA LEU A 94 8.53 -14.14 2.23
C LEU A 94 8.18 -15.63 2.33
N GLY A 95 9.03 -16.52 1.79
CA GLY A 95 8.75 -17.95 1.69
C GLY A 95 7.57 -18.26 0.77
N LEU A 96 7.41 -17.50 -0.32
CA LEU A 96 6.29 -17.58 -1.25
C LEU A 96 6.76 -17.89 -2.68
N ASP A 97 5.95 -18.68 -3.39
CA ASP A 97 6.19 -18.99 -4.81
C ASP A 97 5.92 -17.77 -5.70
N HIS A 98 5.00 -16.89 -5.31
CA HIS A 98 4.69 -15.65 -6.03
C HIS A 98 4.31 -14.52 -5.04
N ILE A 99 4.48 -13.27 -5.49
CA ILE A 99 3.99 -12.06 -4.83
C ILE A 99 2.76 -11.56 -5.61
N ASP A 100 1.69 -11.15 -4.92
CA ASP A 100 0.45 -10.75 -5.61
C ASP A 100 0.61 -9.40 -6.30
N LEU A 101 1.31 -8.43 -5.68
CA LEU A 101 1.60 -7.14 -6.28
C LEU A 101 3.05 -6.72 -5.96
N TYR A 102 3.84 -6.46 -7.00
CA TYR A 102 5.22 -6.00 -6.86
C TYR A 102 5.39 -4.59 -7.41
N LEU A 103 5.87 -3.65 -6.58
CA LEU A 103 5.95 -2.24 -6.91
C LEU A 103 7.38 -1.77 -7.12
N LEU A 104 7.61 -0.80 -8.02
CA LEU A 104 8.78 0.06 -7.95
C LEU A 104 8.57 1.07 -6.82
N HIS A 105 9.43 1.07 -5.79
CA HIS A 105 9.21 1.82 -4.55
C HIS A 105 9.19 3.35 -4.72
N TRP A 106 10.00 3.88 -5.65
CA TRP A 106 9.94 5.24 -6.19
C TRP A 106 10.79 5.32 -7.46
N ARG A 107 10.67 6.41 -8.18
CA ARG A 107 11.44 6.63 -9.39
C ARG A 107 12.92 6.74 -9.06
N GLY A 108 13.73 5.81 -9.58
CA GLY A 108 15.19 5.80 -9.45
C GLY A 108 15.90 6.38 -10.69
N GLN A 109 17.17 6.05 -10.81
CA GLN A 109 18.04 6.51 -11.92
C GLN A 109 17.95 5.62 -13.17
N TYR A 110 17.37 4.43 -13.07
CA TYR A 110 17.25 3.53 -14.21
C TYR A 110 16.13 3.96 -15.14
N PRO A 111 16.27 3.74 -16.47
CA PRO A 111 15.18 3.97 -17.41
C PRO A 111 13.95 3.15 -17.03
N LEU A 112 12.77 3.76 -17.02
CA LEU A 112 11.50 3.07 -16.69
C LEU A 112 11.28 1.81 -17.52
N ARG A 113 11.69 1.83 -18.80
CA ARG A 113 11.58 0.68 -19.70
C ARG A 113 12.26 -0.57 -19.13
N GLU A 114 13.41 -0.45 -18.49
CA GLU A 114 14.10 -1.60 -17.88
C GLU A 114 13.27 -2.21 -16.76
N THR A 115 12.75 -1.38 -15.85
CA THR A 115 11.93 -1.85 -14.74
C THR A 115 10.60 -2.42 -15.23
N CYS A 116 9.89 -1.71 -16.11
CA CYS A 116 8.61 -2.18 -16.67
C CYS A 116 8.77 -3.51 -17.40
N SER A 117 9.82 -3.65 -18.24
CA SER A 117 10.14 -4.91 -18.93
C SER A 117 10.45 -6.05 -17.97
N ALA A 118 11.15 -5.78 -16.85
CA ALA A 118 11.39 -6.77 -15.81
C ALA A 118 10.09 -7.20 -15.11
N MET A 119 9.23 -6.23 -14.75
CA MET A 119 7.93 -6.50 -14.11
C MET A 119 7.04 -7.35 -15.01
N GLN A 120 6.96 -7.05 -16.31
CA GLN A 120 6.21 -7.84 -17.28
C GLN A 120 6.78 -9.26 -17.42
N ALA A 121 8.10 -9.43 -17.43
CA ALA A 121 8.73 -10.73 -17.43
C ALA A 121 8.37 -11.54 -16.16
N LEU A 122 8.40 -10.91 -14.98
CA LEU A 122 8.03 -11.55 -13.73
C LEU A 122 6.54 -11.99 -13.71
N VAL A 123 5.64 -11.23 -14.35
CA VAL A 123 4.25 -11.63 -14.54
C VAL A 123 4.15 -12.84 -15.46
N ALA A 124 4.85 -12.81 -16.61
CA ALA A 124 4.87 -13.92 -17.57
C ALA A 124 5.39 -15.22 -16.93
N ASP A 125 6.42 -15.11 -16.08
CA ASP A 125 7.04 -16.22 -15.35
C ASP A 125 6.23 -16.62 -14.08
N LYS A 126 5.10 -15.94 -13.80
CA LYS A 126 4.24 -16.16 -12.61
C LYS A 126 4.97 -15.96 -11.28
N CYS A 127 6.07 -15.22 -11.27
CA CYS A 127 6.76 -14.81 -10.05
C CYS A 127 6.00 -13.71 -9.29
N ILE A 128 5.24 -12.90 -10.03
CA ILE A 128 4.29 -11.93 -9.48
C ILE A 128 2.95 -12.03 -10.23
N ALA A 129 1.84 -11.71 -9.57
CA ALA A 129 0.54 -11.68 -10.24
C ALA A 129 0.29 -10.34 -10.94
N HIS A 130 0.64 -9.25 -10.28
CA HIS A 130 0.47 -7.87 -10.76
C HIS A 130 1.70 -7.04 -10.43
N TRP A 131 1.87 -5.92 -11.14
CA TRP A 131 2.90 -4.95 -10.83
C TRP A 131 2.35 -3.51 -10.78
N GLY A 132 3.13 -2.62 -10.20
CA GLY A 132 2.79 -1.22 -10.11
C GLY A 132 3.99 -0.38 -9.69
N VAL A 133 3.70 0.83 -9.27
CA VAL A 133 4.69 1.82 -8.86
C VAL A 133 4.33 2.44 -7.51
N SER A 134 5.22 3.24 -6.96
CA SER A 134 4.97 4.03 -5.76
C SER A 134 5.63 5.39 -5.88
N ASN A 135 4.98 6.42 -5.34
CA ASN A 135 5.44 7.81 -5.38
C ASN A 135 5.58 8.40 -6.79
N PHE A 136 4.70 8.01 -7.70
CA PHE A 136 4.62 8.55 -9.05
C PHE A 136 3.53 9.61 -9.14
N ASP A 137 3.85 10.79 -9.68
CA ASP A 137 2.87 11.83 -10.01
C ASP A 137 2.21 11.52 -11.37
N THR A 138 1.23 12.30 -11.78
CA THR A 138 0.51 12.14 -13.05
C THR A 138 1.46 12.05 -14.24
N ASP A 139 2.43 12.97 -14.33
CA ASP A 139 3.40 13.02 -15.42
C ASP A 139 4.30 11.77 -15.47
N ASP A 140 4.62 11.18 -14.29
CA ASP A 140 5.35 9.93 -14.20
C ASP A 140 4.48 8.74 -14.62
N MET A 141 3.21 8.74 -14.23
CA MET A 141 2.25 7.70 -14.62
C MET A 141 1.98 7.69 -16.13
N GLU A 142 1.94 8.88 -16.78
CA GLU A 142 1.85 8.99 -18.23
C GLU A 142 3.08 8.35 -18.92
N GLN A 143 4.27 8.52 -18.35
CA GLN A 143 5.48 7.87 -18.86
C GLN A 143 5.43 6.34 -18.70
N VAL A 144 4.85 5.84 -17.58
CA VAL A 144 4.62 4.38 -17.39
C VAL A 144 3.73 3.86 -18.50
N LEU A 145 2.59 4.52 -18.78
CA LEU A 145 1.68 4.10 -19.85
C LEU A 145 2.33 4.20 -21.25
N ALA A 146 3.14 5.24 -21.49
CA ALA A 146 3.87 5.35 -22.76
C ALA A 146 4.81 4.16 -22.99
N VAL A 147 5.57 3.77 -21.96
CA VAL A 147 6.46 2.60 -22.01
C VAL A 147 5.68 1.29 -22.22
N GLN A 148 4.53 1.13 -21.57
CA GLN A 148 3.68 -0.06 -21.73
C GLN A 148 3.10 -0.22 -23.14
N ASN A 149 2.86 0.90 -23.82
CA ASN A 149 2.27 0.93 -25.16
C ASN A 149 3.32 0.92 -26.29
N GLU A 150 4.61 0.79 -25.98
CA GLU A 150 5.66 0.70 -27.00
C GLU A 150 5.52 -0.56 -27.86
N PRO A 151 5.87 -0.50 -29.15
CA PRO A 151 5.90 -1.67 -30.02
C PRO A 151 6.80 -2.77 -29.42
N GLY A 152 6.26 -3.98 -29.25
CA GLY A 152 6.97 -5.12 -28.67
C GLY A 152 6.86 -5.23 -27.14
N ALA A 153 6.17 -4.34 -26.46
CA ALA A 153 5.79 -4.54 -25.06
C ALA A 153 4.78 -5.71 -24.95
N ALA A 154 4.83 -6.44 -23.85
CA ALA A 154 3.84 -7.49 -23.59
C ALA A 154 2.47 -6.86 -23.34
N HIS A 155 1.43 -7.42 -23.94
CA HIS A 155 0.06 -6.93 -23.87
C HIS A 155 -0.84 -7.90 -23.09
N GLY A 156 -1.83 -7.34 -22.38
CA GLY A 156 -2.83 -8.07 -21.61
C GLY A 156 -3.17 -7.34 -20.32
N ASP A 157 -4.34 -7.57 -19.75
CA ASP A 157 -4.82 -6.86 -18.54
C ASP A 157 -3.87 -7.02 -17.34
N ALA A 158 -3.26 -8.19 -17.17
CA ALA A 158 -2.28 -8.44 -16.11
C ALA A 158 -0.90 -7.80 -16.37
N MET A 159 -0.60 -7.38 -17.60
CA MET A 159 0.70 -6.81 -17.99
C MET A 159 0.78 -5.31 -17.75
N GLY A 160 -0.33 -4.65 -17.43
CA GLY A 160 -0.41 -3.22 -17.14
C GLY A 160 -0.06 -2.89 -15.68
N CYS A 161 0.26 -1.60 -15.44
CA CYS A 161 0.42 -1.06 -14.09
C CYS A 161 -0.91 -1.10 -13.35
N ALA A 162 -1.00 -1.89 -12.28
CA ALA A 162 -2.24 -2.12 -11.54
C ALA A 162 -2.46 -1.12 -10.40
N ALA A 163 -1.39 -0.56 -9.83
CA ALA A 163 -1.47 0.32 -8.66
C ALA A 163 -0.34 1.35 -8.62
N ASN A 164 -0.62 2.48 -7.97
CA ASN A 164 0.37 3.45 -7.56
C ASN A 164 0.19 3.74 -6.07
N GLN A 165 1.21 3.47 -5.28
CA GLN A 165 1.18 3.67 -3.82
C GLN A 165 1.75 5.05 -3.48
N VAL A 166 0.94 5.92 -2.87
CA VAL A 166 1.33 7.31 -2.57
C VAL A 166 0.95 7.71 -1.15
N TYR A 167 1.61 8.75 -0.64
CA TYR A 167 1.18 9.40 0.59
C TYR A 167 -0.16 10.09 0.36
N TYR A 168 -1.21 9.59 1.02
CA TYR A 168 -2.54 10.15 0.94
C TYR A 168 -3.27 10.05 2.27
N SER A 169 -3.73 11.17 2.79
CA SER A 169 -4.45 11.31 4.05
C SER A 169 -5.27 12.61 4.05
N LEU A 170 -6.06 12.84 5.09
CA LEU A 170 -6.77 14.12 5.27
C LEU A 170 -5.82 15.33 5.31
N SER A 171 -4.59 15.17 5.83
CA SER A 171 -3.57 16.21 5.86
C SER A 171 -2.75 16.32 4.57
N ALA A 172 -2.82 15.32 3.68
CA ALA A 172 -2.05 15.21 2.44
C ALA A 172 -2.96 14.89 1.25
N ARG A 173 -3.80 15.84 0.87
CA ARG A 173 -4.83 15.70 -0.18
C ARG A 173 -4.35 16.03 -1.60
N GLY A 174 -3.04 16.29 -1.79
CA GLY A 174 -2.44 16.63 -3.08
C GLY A 174 -2.87 15.72 -4.25
N PRO A 175 -2.93 14.39 -4.08
CA PRO A 175 -3.35 13.48 -5.14
C PRO A 175 -4.75 13.75 -5.72
N GLU A 176 -5.66 14.37 -4.97
CA GLU A 176 -7.04 14.63 -5.41
C GLU A 176 -7.15 15.61 -6.58
N PHE A 177 -6.17 16.51 -6.76
CA PHE A 177 -6.24 17.51 -7.83
C PHE A 177 -6.14 16.90 -9.23
N GLY A 178 -5.27 15.92 -9.43
CA GLY A 178 -5.05 15.35 -10.76
C GLY A 178 -4.80 13.85 -10.74
N LEU A 179 -3.94 13.36 -9.83
CA LEU A 179 -3.48 11.97 -9.82
C LEU A 179 -4.62 10.98 -9.56
N LEU A 180 -5.43 11.18 -8.52
CA LEU A 180 -6.52 10.27 -8.19
C LEU A 180 -7.61 10.21 -9.28
N PRO A 181 -8.11 11.33 -9.86
CA PRO A 181 -9.01 11.29 -11.00
C PRO A 181 -8.39 10.60 -12.22
N TRP A 182 -7.11 10.86 -12.50
CA TRP A 182 -6.39 10.23 -13.60
C TRP A 182 -6.26 8.70 -13.40
N GLN A 183 -5.88 8.25 -12.21
CA GLN A 183 -5.78 6.83 -11.89
C GLN A 183 -7.14 6.12 -12.02
N ARG A 184 -8.23 6.74 -11.55
CA ARG A 184 -9.60 6.21 -11.72
C ARG A 184 -9.96 6.02 -13.19
N ALA A 185 -9.67 7.02 -14.03
CA ALA A 185 -9.92 6.95 -15.48
C ALA A 185 -9.16 5.80 -16.16
N HIS A 186 -7.98 5.45 -15.63
CA HIS A 186 -7.14 4.37 -16.14
C HIS A 186 -7.29 3.04 -15.41
N ARG A 187 -8.22 2.92 -14.43
CA ARG A 187 -8.44 1.73 -13.58
C ARG A 187 -7.19 1.29 -12.82
N ILE A 188 -6.38 2.24 -12.39
CA ILE A 188 -5.18 2.03 -11.57
C ILE A 188 -5.54 2.34 -10.12
N ALA A 189 -5.36 1.39 -9.20
CA ALA A 189 -5.66 1.58 -7.79
C ALA A 189 -4.69 2.58 -7.15
N LEU A 190 -5.19 3.46 -6.27
CA LEU A 190 -4.36 4.27 -5.40
C LEU A 190 -4.22 3.56 -4.05
N MET A 191 -3.00 3.19 -3.66
CA MET A 191 -2.70 2.66 -2.33
C MET A 191 -2.21 3.80 -1.43
N ALA A 192 -2.98 4.13 -0.40
CA ALA A 192 -2.68 5.22 0.52
C ALA A 192 -1.78 4.73 1.67
N TYR A 193 -0.49 5.10 1.64
CA TYR A 193 0.36 4.88 2.80
C TYR A 193 0.29 6.07 3.76
N SER A 194 0.65 5.85 5.04
CA SER A 194 0.51 6.84 6.14
C SER A 194 -0.90 7.48 6.21
N PRO A 195 -1.99 6.70 6.13
CA PRO A 195 -3.35 7.22 6.01
C PRO A 195 -3.82 8.02 7.24
N ILE A 196 -3.17 7.85 8.39
CA ILE A 196 -3.41 8.63 9.63
C ILE A 196 -2.24 9.57 9.95
N ASP A 197 -1.44 9.94 8.94
CA ASP A 197 -0.29 10.85 9.05
C ASP A 197 0.65 10.48 10.21
N GLN A 198 1.06 9.19 10.26
CA GLN A 198 1.91 8.62 11.31
C GLN A 198 1.39 8.87 12.74
N GLY A 199 0.07 9.02 12.89
CA GLY A 199 -0.59 9.27 14.18
C GLY A 199 -0.90 10.74 14.46
N ALA A 200 -0.43 11.70 13.67
CA ALA A 200 -0.71 13.13 13.88
C ALA A 200 -2.21 13.43 13.83
N LEU A 201 -2.96 12.76 12.96
CA LEU A 201 -4.41 12.91 12.85
C LEU A 201 -5.18 12.34 14.07
N ALA A 202 -4.58 11.47 14.87
CA ALA A 202 -5.22 10.91 16.05
C ALA A 202 -5.47 11.95 17.16
N ALA A 203 -4.74 13.08 17.14
CA ALA A 203 -4.90 14.17 18.09
C ALA A 203 -5.71 15.36 17.54
N GLU A 204 -6.27 15.25 16.35
CA GLU A 204 -6.96 16.36 15.68
C GLU A 204 -8.37 16.57 16.28
N PRO A 205 -8.68 17.77 16.83
CA PRO A 205 -9.94 18.01 17.53
C PRO A 205 -11.19 17.81 16.69
N VAL A 206 -11.15 18.17 15.39
CA VAL A 206 -12.29 18.01 14.48
C VAL A 206 -12.57 16.54 14.24
N LEU A 207 -11.53 15.72 14.07
CA LEU A 207 -11.68 14.27 13.93
C LEU A 207 -12.25 13.64 15.21
N SER A 208 -11.80 14.11 16.37
CA SER A 208 -12.35 13.67 17.67
C SER A 208 -13.83 14.04 17.82
N ALA A 209 -14.22 15.25 17.42
CA ALA A 209 -15.61 15.69 17.47
C ALA A 209 -16.52 14.87 16.53
N VAL A 210 -16.05 14.54 15.31
CA VAL A 210 -16.75 13.61 14.41
C VAL A 210 -16.79 12.22 15.03
N GLY A 211 -15.66 11.71 15.55
CA GLY A 211 -15.57 10.39 16.16
C GLY A 211 -16.56 10.18 17.32
N ASN A 212 -16.75 11.18 18.16
CA ASN A 212 -17.72 11.12 19.27
C ASN A 212 -19.16 10.83 18.78
N ARG A 213 -19.55 11.31 17.59
CA ARG A 213 -20.87 11.03 17.00
C ARG A 213 -21.00 9.57 16.56
N HIS A 214 -19.90 8.96 16.18
CA HIS A 214 -19.81 7.57 15.70
C HIS A 214 -19.28 6.59 16.75
N ARG A 215 -19.02 7.03 17.98
CA ARG A 215 -18.37 6.23 19.05
C ARG A 215 -17.01 5.67 18.59
N ALA A 216 -16.29 6.47 17.83
CA ALA A 216 -15.03 6.11 17.20
C ALA A 216 -13.91 7.09 17.57
N SER A 217 -12.65 6.64 17.44
CA SER A 217 -11.49 7.50 17.63
C SER A 217 -11.26 8.41 16.41
N ALA A 218 -10.48 9.47 16.59
CA ALA A 218 -10.05 10.36 15.50
C ALA A 218 -9.31 9.60 14.38
N ALA A 219 -8.49 8.62 14.75
CA ALA A 219 -7.78 7.76 13.79
C ALA A 219 -8.74 6.92 12.94
N GLN A 220 -9.79 6.38 13.55
CA GLN A 220 -10.83 5.64 12.83
C GLN A 220 -11.61 6.54 11.86
N VAL A 221 -11.92 7.78 12.25
CA VAL A 221 -12.57 8.76 11.34
C VAL A 221 -11.66 9.08 10.15
N ALA A 222 -10.36 9.28 10.39
CA ALA A 222 -9.40 9.52 9.30
C ALA A 222 -9.32 8.32 8.33
N LEU A 223 -9.33 7.09 8.83
CA LEU A 223 -9.36 5.88 8.02
C LEU A 223 -10.69 5.72 7.28
N ALA A 224 -11.83 5.94 7.95
CA ALA A 224 -13.15 5.88 7.32
C ALA A 224 -13.26 6.87 6.15
N TRP A 225 -12.71 8.08 6.32
CA TRP A 225 -12.68 9.08 5.26
C TRP A 225 -11.89 8.61 4.03
N ILE A 226 -10.72 7.98 4.20
CA ILE A 226 -9.92 7.43 3.11
C ILE A 226 -10.66 6.25 2.44
N LEU A 227 -11.23 5.36 3.25
CA LEU A 227 -11.94 4.18 2.75
C LEU A 227 -13.21 4.53 1.97
N ALA A 228 -13.77 5.71 2.22
CA ALA A 228 -14.90 6.25 1.44
C ALA A 228 -14.48 6.81 0.05
N GLN A 229 -13.17 6.86 -0.26
CA GLN A 229 -12.70 7.31 -1.57
C GLN A 229 -12.70 6.17 -2.58
N ASP A 230 -13.38 6.32 -3.70
CA ASP A 230 -13.40 5.32 -4.76
C ASP A 230 -12.00 5.04 -5.32
N GLY A 231 -11.67 3.77 -5.54
CA GLY A 231 -10.39 3.35 -6.10
C GLY A 231 -9.21 3.46 -5.15
N VAL A 232 -9.46 3.65 -3.84
CA VAL A 232 -8.43 3.81 -2.81
C VAL A 232 -8.34 2.58 -1.90
N VAL A 233 -7.13 2.14 -1.63
CA VAL A 233 -6.77 1.12 -0.65
C VAL A 233 -5.96 1.78 0.46
N ALA A 234 -6.34 1.64 1.73
CA ALA A 234 -5.59 2.19 2.86
C ALA A 234 -4.72 1.11 3.52
N ILE A 235 -3.46 1.43 3.83
CA ILE A 235 -2.50 0.50 4.44
C ILE A 235 -1.89 1.07 5.73
N PRO A 236 -2.71 1.30 6.79
CA PRO A 236 -2.19 1.73 8.08
C PRO A 236 -1.28 0.65 8.69
N LYS A 237 -0.20 1.08 9.35
CA LYS A 237 0.68 0.19 10.12
C LYS A 237 0.19 0.08 11.56
N ALA A 238 0.06 -1.13 12.08
CA ALA A 238 -0.21 -1.37 13.49
C ALA A 238 0.51 -2.64 13.98
N VAL A 239 0.95 -2.62 15.25
CA VAL A 239 1.55 -3.78 15.93
C VAL A 239 0.70 -4.17 17.15
N ARG A 240 0.02 -3.20 17.78
CA ARG A 240 -0.87 -3.47 18.91
C ARG A 240 -2.20 -4.01 18.43
N GLU A 241 -2.68 -5.07 19.07
CA GLU A 241 -3.94 -5.73 18.73
C GLU A 241 -5.14 -4.78 18.79
N THR A 242 -5.16 -3.88 19.78
CA THR A 242 -6.20 -2.85 19.90
C THR A 242 -6.27 -1.97 18.65
N HIS A 243 -5.12 -1.52 18.13
CA HIS A 243 -5.08 -0.69 16.92
C HIS A 243 -5.46 -1.49 15.66
N LEU A 244 -5.11 -2.79 15.59
CA LEU A 244 -5.54 -3.64 14.49
C LEU A 244 -7.08 -3.73 14.45
N ARG A 245 -7.73 -3.97 15.61
CA ARG A 245 -9.19 -4.02 15.73
C ARG A 245 -9.84 -2.66 15.39
N GLU A 246 -9.29 -1.57 15.92
CA GLU A 246 -9.78 -0.22 15.64
C GLU A 246 -9.69 0.13 14.16
N ASN A 247 -8.57 -0.23 13.49
CA ASN A 247 -8.41 0.02 12.07
C ASN A 247 -9.45 -0.76 11.24
N LEU A 248 -9.73 -2.03 11.57
CA LEU A 248 -10.78 -2.80 10.89
C LEU A 248 -12.15 -2.19 11.11
N ALA A 249 -12.48 -1.82 12.34
CA ALA A 249 -13.77 -1.21 12.67
C ALA A 249 -13.98 0.14 11.97
N ALA A 250 -12.91 0.82 11.53
CA ALA A 250 -13.02 2.03 10.72
C ALA A 250 -13.73 1.81 9.37
N ALA A 251 -13.67 0.59 8.82
CA ALA A 251 -14.34 0.26 7.57
C ALA A 251 -15.88 0.19 7.69
N GLU A 252 -16.39 0.08 8.92
CA GLU A 252 -17.83 0.04 9.21
C GLU A 252 -18.42 1.43 9.51
N ILE A 253 -17.59 2.47 9.55
CA ILE A 253 -18.04 3.83 9.86
C ILE A 253 -18.54 4.50 8.59
N GLU A 254 -19.82 4.81 8.54
CA GLU A 254 -20.45 5.61 7.50
C GLU A 254 -20.46 7.09 7.90
N LEU A 255 -19.56 7.87 7.32
CA LEU A 255 -19.50 9.31 7.53
C LEU A 255 -20.68 10.00 6.83
N THR A 256 -21.44 10.80 7.59
CA THR A 256 -22.57 11.55 7.04
C THR A 256 -22.11 12.70 6.13
N ALA A 257 -23.00 13.24 5.31
CA ALA A 257 -22.73 14.45 4.51
C ALA A 257 -22.30 15.64 5.40
N LYS A 258 -22.83 15.75 6.63
CA LYS A 258 -22.43 16.76 7.61
C LYS A 258 -20.98 16.55 8.06
N ASP A 259 -20.59 15.30 8.37
CA ASP A 259 -19.22 14.96 8.76
C ASP A 259 -18.24 15.26 7.63
N MET A 260 -18.55 14.85 6.40
CA MET A 260 -17.74 15.14 5.22
C MET A 260 -17.55 16.64 4.99
N ALA A 261 -18.61 17.45 5.13
CA ALA A 261 -18.52 18.90 5.01
C ALA A 261 -17.67 19.55 6.12
N GLU A 262 -17.73 19.02 7.35
CA GLU A 262 -16.91 19.48 8.47
C GLU A 262 -15.43 19.15 8.24
N LEU A 263 -15.12 17.91 7.81
CA LEU A 263 -13.77 17.48 7.46
C LEU A 263 -13.20 18.29 6.30
N GLN A 264 -13.99 18.56 5.25
CA GLN A 264 -13.57 19.37 4.11
C GLN A 264 -13.26 20.83 4.48
N ARG A 265 -13.97 21.41 5.44
CA ARG A 265 -13.66 22.77 5.92
C ARG A 265 -12.31 22.81 6.66
N ARG A 266 -12.02 21.79 7.45
CA ARG A 266 -10.76 21.70 8.22
C ARG A 266 -9.58 21.30 7.33
N PHE A 267 -9.83 20.41 6.39
CA PHE A 267 -8.85 19.85 5.45
C PHE A 267 -9.35 20.10 4.02
N PRO A 268 -9.23 21.33 3.51
CA PRO A 268 -9.76 21.65 2.19
C PRO A 268 -9.03 20.88 1.07
N PRO A 269 -9.74 20.42 0.03
CA PRO A 269 -9.10 19.81 -1.13
C PRO A 269 -8.20 20.80 -1.84
N PRO A 270 -7.15 20.33 -2.57
CA PRO A 270 -6.24 21.20 -3.29
C PRO A 270 -6.97 21.93 -4.42
N ARG A 271 -6.63 23.21 -4.61
CA ARG A 271 -7.17 24.06 -5.70
C ARG A 271 -6.24 24.17 -6.90
N ARG A 272 -5.03 23.63 -6.81
CA ARG A 272 -4.01 23.63 -7.85
C ARG A 272 -3.13 22.38 -7.69
N LYS A 273 -2.42 22.01 -8.78
CA LYS A 273 -1.41 20.95 -8.72
C LYS A 273 -0.33 21.35 -7.69
N THR A 274 -0.01 20.45 -6.81
CA THR A 274 1.10 20.55 -5.86
C THR A 274 2.05 19.40 -6.12
N LEU A 275 3.31 19.54 -5.76
CA LEU A 275 4.24 18.42 -5.80
C LEU A 275 3.71 17.27 -4.94
N LEU A 276 3.87 16.06 -5.43
CA LEU A 276 3.52 14.88 -4.66
C LEU A 276 4.37 14.84 -3.39
N GLN A 277 3.70 14.81 -2.25
CA GLN A 277 4.38 14.69 -0.97
C GLN A 277 4.86 13.25 -0.79
N VAL A 278 6.07 13.08 -0.26
CA VAL A 278 6.68 11.78 0.05
C VAL A 278 7.12 11.78 1.51
N ARG A 279 7.00 10.65 2.19
CA ARG A 279 7.44 10.49 3.58
C ARG A 279 8.33 9.27 3.77
#